data_16ecd47fc759fa1ca6076fef9bd3ee27
#
_entry.id   16ecd47fc759fa1ca6076fef9bd3ee27
#
_cell.length_a   1.000
_cell.length_b   1.000
_cell.length_c   1.000
_cell.angle_alpha   90.00
_cell.angle_beta   90.00
_cell.angle_gamma   90.00
#
_symmetry.space_group_name_H-M   'P 1'
#
loop_
_entity.id
_entity.type
_entity.pdbx_description
1 polymer ?
#
loop_
_entity_poly.entity_id
_entity_poly.type
_entity_poly.pdbx_seq_one_letter_code
_entity_poly.pdbx_strand_id
1 'polypeptide(L)'
;MHEVYENTVRFEETDAQGIVFFGNYTTYADETLMSYMDAIGYPYEERNPLEWELHVVNVDLSYHASAGVRDRLVNSMRVSSIGTSSLEFEYECRRAADDELIVSGTLTHVGVDDDGEPTPVPDDILAAIEAFQGELPTA
;
A
#
# COMPACT_ATOMS: atom_id res chain seq x y z
N MET A 1 -11.25 0.11 -5.02
CA MET A 1 -10.05 -0.64 -4.59
C MET A 1 -9.52 -1.44 -5.77
N HIS A 2 -8.21 -1.51 -5.92
CA HIS A 2 -7.58 -2.22 -7.02
C HIS A 2 -6.69 -3.33 -6.46
N GLU A 3 -6.96 -4.57 -6.85
CA GLU A 3 -6.14 -5.71 -6.43
C GLU A 3 -4.81 -5.64 -7.16
N VAL A 4 -3.74 -5.42 -6.42
CA VAL A 4 -2.41 -5.21 -7.03
C VAL A 4 -1.36 -6.18 -6.51
N TYR A 5 -1.62 -6.90 -5.43
CA TYR A 5 -0.62 -7.79 -4.83
C TYR A 5 -1.29 -9.01 -4.20
N GLU A 6 -0.73 -10.20 -4.45
CA GLU A 6 -1.14 -11.43 -3.78
C GLU A 6 0.06 -12.02 -3.06
N ASN A 7 -0.19 -12.61 -1.89
CA ASN A 7 0.83 -13.36 -1.18
C ASN A 7 0.22 -14.61 -0.55
N THR A 8 1.04 -15.61 -0.33
CA THR A 8 0.69 -16.81 0.44
C THR A 8 1.40 -16.70 1.78
N VAL A 9 0.65 -16.88 2.87
CA VAL A 9 1.20 -16.79 4.22
C VAL A 9 2.22 -17.91 4.43
N ARG A 10 3.45 -17.55 4.81
CA ARG A 10 4.53 -18.48 5.09
C ARG A 10 4.57 -18.81 6.58
N PHE A 11 5.07 -19.99 6.92
CA PHE A 11 5.18 -20.42 8.32
C PHE A 11 5.87 -19.38 9.20
N GLU A 12 6.98 -18.82 8.71
CA GLU A 12 7.77 -17.83 9.47
C GLU A 12 7.05 -16.50 9.67
N GLU A 13 5.90 -16.29 9.00
CA GLU A 13 5.09 -15.09 9.19
C GLU A 13 4.03 -15.29 10.27
N THR A 14 3.90 -16.49 10.81
CA THR A 14 2.93 -16.79 11.86
C THR A 14 3.56 -16.71 13.24
N ASP A 15 2.73 -16.56 14.26
CA ASP A 15 3.15 -16.47 15.65
C ASP A 15 2.78 -17.74 16.43
N ALA A 16 2.94 -17.71 17.76
CA ALA A 16 2.65 -18.84 18.61
C ALA A 16 1.17 -19.27 18.61
N GLN A 17 0.27 -18.41 18.12
CA GLN A 17 -1.15 -18.72 17.99
C GLN A 17 -1.48 -19.39 16.65
N GLY A 18 -0.51 -19.52 15.75
CA GLY A 18 -0.70 -20.14 14.44
C GLY A 18 -1.32 -19.21 13.40
N ILE A 19 -1.38 -17.92 13.69
CA ILE A 19 -1.91 -16.90 12.76
C ILE A 19 -0.82 -15.91 12.40
N VAL A 20 -1.04 -15.17 11.34
CA VAL A 20 -0.10 -14.11 10.92
C VAL A 20 0.17 -13.18 12.10
N PHE A 21 1.45 -12.98 12.43
CA PHE A 21 1.86 -11.99 13.42
C PHE A 21 1.40 -10.60 12.94
N PHE A 22 0.74 -9.85 13.82
CA PHE A 22 0.04 -8.63 13.40
C PHE A 22 0.96 -7.61 12.71
N GLY A 23 2.22 -7.53 13.08
CA GLY A 23 3.19 -6.63 12.47
C GLY A 23 3.47 -6.94 11.00
N ASN A 24 3.24 -8.18 10.56
CA ASN A 24 3.49 -8.57 9.18
C ASN A 24 2.49 -7.94 8.21
N TYR A 25 1.34 -7.49 8.67
CA TYR A 25 0.38 -6.80 7.80
C TYR A 25 0.91 -5.45 7.32
N THR A 26 1.78 -4.80 8.08
CA THR A 26 2.44 -3.58 7.59
C THR A 26 3.41 -3.92 6.45
N THR A 27 4.09 -5.07 6.52
CA THR A 27 4.93 -5.54 5.42
C THR A 27 4.08 -5.83 4.18
N TYR A 28 2.95 -6.51 4.34
CA TYR A 28 2.04 -6.77 3.22
C TYR A 28 1.52 -5.46 2.61
N ALA A 29 1.19 -4.48 3.44
CA ALA A 29 0.74 -3.18 2.97
C ALA A 29 1.84 -2.45 2.19
N ASP A 30 3.09 -2.53 2.65
CA ASP A 30 4.23 -1.92 1.96
C ASP A 30 4.48 -2.59 0.61
N GLU A 31 4.42 -3.92 0.55
CA GLU A 31 4.53 -4.64 -0.72
C GLU A 31 3.38 -4.27 -1.66
N THR A 32 2.20 -4.05 -1.11
CA THR A 32 1.04 -3.61 -1.90
C THR A 32 1.28 -2.22 -2.47
N LEU A 33 1.87 -1.31 -1.69
CA LEU A 33 2.24 0.01 -2.19
C LEU A 33 3.24 -0.09 -3.34
N MET A 34 4.26 -0.94 -3.21
CA MET A 34 5.23 -1.16 -4.29
C MET A 34 4.53 -1.65 -5.55
N SER A 35 3.61 -2.61 -5.40
CA SER A 35 2.84 -3.14 -6.52
C SER A 35 1.90 -2.11 -7.14
N TYR A 36 1.33 -1.23 -6.31
CA TYR A 36 0.51 -0.12 -6.80
C TYR A 36 1.36 0.82 -7.66
N MET A 37 2.56 1.17 -7.19
CA MET A 37 3.46 2.05 -7.94
C MET A 37 3.89 1.40 -9.26
N ASP A 38 4.13 0.10 -9.27
CA ASP A 38 4.39 -0.66 -10.51
C ASP A 38 3.20 -0.54 -11.47
N ALA A 39 1.99 -0.71 -10.93
CA ALA A 39 0.76 -0.69 -11.74
C ALA A 39 0.51 0.66 -12.41
N ILE A 40 0.89 1.76 -11.77
CA ILE A 40 0.74 3.09 -12.37
C ILE A 40 1.92 3.49 -13.27
N GLY A 41 2.91 2.59 -13.43
CA GLY A 41 4.02 2.79 -14.36
C GLY A 41 5.29 3.40 -13.73
N TYR A 42 5.42 3.33 -12.41
CA TYR A 42 6.57 3.88 -11.68
C TYR A 42 7.22 2.81 -10.80
N PRO A 43 7.78 1.73 -11.39
CA PRO A 43 8.46 0.70 -10.61
C PRO A 43 9.68 1.27 -9.90
N TYR A 44 10.02 0.68 -8.76
CA TYR A 44 11.13 1.15 -7.93
C TYR A 44 12.43 1.33 -8.72
N GLU A 45 12.73 0.40 -9.62
CA GLU A 45 13.98 0.39 -10.39
C GLU A 45 14.10 1.58 -11.34
N GLU A 46 12.98 2.18 -11.73
CA GLU A 46 12.95 3.29 -12.67
C GLU A 46 12.75 4.64 -12.00
N ARG A 47 12.49 4.66 -10.69
CA ARG A 47 12.31 5.91 -9.96
C ARG A 47 13.64 6.59 -9.73
N ASN A 48 13.63 7.92 -9.74
CA ASN A 48 14.79 8.71 -9.34
C ASN A 48 14.56 9.20 -7.90
N PRO A 49 15.09 8.49 -6.89
CA PRO A 49 14.83 8.83 -5.49
C PRO A 49 15.43 10.17 -5.07
N LEU A 50 16.36 10.72 -5.86
CA LEU A 50 16.95 12.03 -5.55
C LEU A 50 16.00 13.17 -5.90
N GLU A 51 15.00 12.92 -6.74
CA GLU A 51 14.04 13.96 -7.13
C GLU A 51 12.77 13.89 -6.29
N TRP A 52 12.27 12.68 -6.03
CA TRP A 52 11.02 12.49 -5.30
C TRP A 52 10.90 11.05 -4.81
N GLU A 53 10.60 10.90 -3.53
CA GLU A 53 10.48 9.60 -2.90
C GLU A 53 9.41 9.66 -1.80
N LEU A 54 8.66 8.58 -1.63
CA LEU A 54 7.61 8.50 -0.61
C LEU A 54 8.18 7.98 0.72
N HIS A 55 7.89 8.72 1.78
CA HIS A 55 8.20 8.28 3.15
C HIS A 55 6.91 8.16 3.95
N VAL A 56 6.76 7.07 4.69
CA VAL A 56 5.58 6.85 5.52
C VAL A 56 5.56 7.79 6.71
N VAL A 57 4.41 8.38 6.98
CA VAL A 57 4.24 9.25 8.15
C VAL A 57 3.12 8.79 9.08
N ASN A 58 2.20 7.94 8.58
CA ASN A 58 1.13 7.39 9.43
C ASN A 58 0.62 6.07 8.88
N VAL A 59 0.38 5.12 9.75
CA VAL A 59 -0.24 3.84 9.43
C VAL A 59 -1.37 3.61 10.43
N ASP A 60 -2.57 3.36 9.91
CA ASP A 60 -3.77 3.10 10.72
C ASP A 60 -4.45 1.87 10.15
N LEU A 61 -4.27 0.72 10.83
CA LEU A 61 -4.83 -0.55 10.39
C LEU A 61 -5.79 -1.11 11.43
N SER A 62 -6.90 -1.66 10.95
CA SER A 62 -7.87 -2.38 11.76
C SER A 62 -7.85 -3.86 11.36
N TYR A 63 -7.90 -4.73 12.36
CA TYR A 63 -7.81 -6.17 12.19
C TYR A 63 -9.19 -6.78 12.42
N HIS A 64 -9.77 -7.38 11.37
CA HIS A 64 -11.14 -7.87 11.37
C HIS A 64 -11.23 -9.39 11.55
N ALA A 65 -10.22 -10.10 11.07
CA ALA A 65 -10.12 -11.55 11.12
C ALA A 65 -8.66 -11.95 11.07
N SER A 66 -8.38 -13.24 11.22
CA SER A 66 -7.01 -13.76 11.19
C SER A 66 -6.80 -14.62 9.95
N ALA A 67 -5.54 -14.74 9.54
CA ALA A 67 -5.12 -15.64 8.48
C ALA A 67 -4.06 -16.59 9.02
N GLY A 68 -4.00 -17.79 8.47
CA GLY A 68 -3.05 -18.83 8.89
C GLY A 68 -2.09 -19.22 7.78
N VAL A 69 -1.16 -20.12 8.12
CA VAL A 69 -0.15 -20.59 7.18
C VAL A 69 -0.81 -21.17 5.93
N ARG A 70 -0.27 -20.81 4.76
CA ARG A 70 -0.73 -21.23 3.44
C ARG A 70 -2.02 -20.57 2.97
N ASP A 71 -2.64 -19.72 3.76
CA ASP A 71 -3.72 -18.88 3.24
C ASP A 71 -3.19 -17.96 2.15
N ARG A 72 -3.96 -17.84 1.06
CA ARG A 72 -3.65 -16.88 0.01
C ARG A 72 -4.41 -15.59 0.29
N LEU A 73 -3.69 -14.49 0.27
CA LEU A 73 -4.22 -13.17 0.58
C LEU A 73 -4.21 -12.30 -0.67
N VAL A 74 -5.31 -11.59 -0.89
CA VAL A 74 -5.44 -10.63 -1.99
C VAL A 74 -5.42 -9.23 -1.37
N ASN A 75 -4.46 -8.43 -1.81
CA ASN A 75 -4.23 -7.10 -1.26
C ASN A 75 -4.61 -6.05 -2.30
N SER A 76 -5.43 -5.10 -1.88
CA SER A 76 -5.95 -4.04 -2.73
C SER A 76 -5.58 -2.68 -2.18
N MET A 77 -5.44 -1.71 -3.07
CA MET A 77 -5.05 -0.37 -2.69
C MET A 77 -5.63 0.67 -3.65
N ARG A 78 -5.83 1.87 -3.15
CA ARG A 78 -6.12 3.04 -3.97
C ARG A 78 -5.62 4.28 -3.26
N VAL A 79 -5.34 5.32 -4.02
CA VAL A 79 -5.10 6.65 -3.45
C VAL A 79 -6.46 7.23 -3.10
N SER A 80 -6.68 7.55 -1.82
CA SER A 80 -7.96 8.04 -1.32
C SER A 80 -7.96 9.54 -1.07
N SER A 81 -6.77 10.15 -0.91
CA SER A 81 -6.66 11.59 -0.68
C SER A 81 -5.28 12.08 -1.12
N ILE A 82 -5.23 13.28 -1.67
CA ILE A 82 -4.00 13.89 -2.18
C ILE A 82 -3.88 15.29 -1.58
N GLY A 83 -2.80 15.52 -0.83
CA GLY A 83 -2.42 16.85 -0.35
C GLY A 83 -1.38 17.46 -1.28
N THR A 84 -0.75 18.57 -0.86
CA THR A 84 0.30 19.19 -1.66
C THR A 84 1.48 18.25 -1.87
N SER A 85 2.00 17.66 -0.79
CA SER A 85 3.13 16.72 -0.84
C SER A 85 2.78 15.35 -0.26
N SER A 86 1.52 15.11 0.10
CA SER A 86 1.10 13.86 0.75
C SER A 86 0.14 13.07 -0.13
N LEU A 87 0.20 11.74 0.05
CA LEU A 87 -0.74 10.80 -0.52
C LEU A 87 -1.26 9.91 0.60
N GLU A 88 -2.58 9.76 0.68
CA GLU A 88 -3.20 8.79 1.55
C GLU A 88 -3.63 7.59 0.71
N PHE A 89 -3.21 6.40 1.12
CA PHE A 89 -3.57 5.14 0.47
C PHE A 89 -4.54 4.39 1.35
N GLU A 90 -5.62 3.91 0.75
CA GLU A 90 -6.56 2.99 1.40
C GLU A 90 -6.14 1.56 1.07
N TYR A 91 -6.11 0.70 2.06
CA TYR A 91 -5.59 -0.66 1.96
C TYR A 91 -6.62 -1.67 2.46
N GLU A 92 -6.78 -2.78 1.74
CA GLU A 92 -7.57 -3.92 2.19
C GLU A 92 -6.81 -5.21 1.91
N CYS A 93 -6.86 -6.14 2.86
CA CYS A 93 -6.33 -7.49 2.72
C CYS A 93 -7.47 -8.47 2.94
N ARG A 94 -7.74 -9.33 1.95
CA ARG A 94 -8.81 -10.33 2.01
C ARG A 94 -8.24 -11.73 1.80
N ARG A 95 -8.87 -12.71 2.44
CA ARG A 95 -8.54 -14.12 2.20
C ARG A 95 -9.19 -14.54 0.89
N ALA A 96 -8.39 -15.10 -0.04
CA ALA A 96 -8.88 -15.45 -1.37
C ALA A 96 -9.96 -16.55 -1.33
N ALA A 97 -9.85 -17.50 -0.40
CA ALA A 97 -10.74 -18.66 -0.37
C ALA A 97 -12.20 -18.30 -0.08
N ASP A 98 -12.47 -17.30 0.74
CA ASP A 98 -13.81 -16.94 1.19
C ASP A 98 -14.11 -15.43 1.08
N ASP A 99 -13.18 -14.66 0.53
CA ASP A 99 -13.29 -13.20 0.40
C ASP A 99 -13.47 -12.47 1.72
N GLU A 100 -13.07 -13.09 2.83
CA GLU A 100 -13.19 -12.46 4.15
C GLU A 100 -12.19 -11.33 4.29
N LEU A 101 -12.67 -10.17 4.77
CA LEU A 101 -11.82 -9.03 5.06
C LEU A 101 -10.98 -9.32 6.31
N ILE A 102 -9.68 -9.31 6.15
CA ILE A 102 -8.73 -9.61 7.24
C ILE A 102 -8.25 -8.31 7.89
N VAL A 103 -7.77 -7.36 7.07
CA VAL A 103 -7.24 -6.08 7.53
C VAL A 103 -7.74 -4.99 6.59
N SER A 104 -8.04 -3.82 7.13
CA SER A 104 -8.29 -2.61 6.35
C SER A 104 -7.71 -1.41 7.06
N GLY A 105 -7.44 -0.36 6.32
CA GLY A 105 -6.96 0.89 6.90
C GLY A 105 -6.37 1.83 5.89
N THR A 106 -5.56 2.76 6.40
CA THR A 106 -4.94 3.81 5.59
C THR A 106 -3.46 3.92 5.91
N LEU A 107 -2.69 4.30 4.89
CA LEU A 107 -1.28 4.63 5.02
C LEU A 107 -1.10 6.02 4.41
N THR A 108 -0.46 6.92 5.16
CA THR A 108 -0.18 8.26 4.66
C THR A 108 1.32 8.38 4.41
N HIS A 109 1.67 8.83 3.22
CA HIS A 109 3.05 9.04 2.81
C HIS A 109 3.24 10.48 2.39
N VAL A 110 4.44 11.01 2.58
CA VAL A 110 4.84 12.33 2.11
C VAL A 110 5.95 12.16 1.10
N GLY A 111 5.83 12.86 -0.03
CA GLY A 111 6.91 12.93 -1.01
C GLY A 111 8.00 13.87 -0.53
N VAL A 112 9.24 13.41 -0.60
CA VAL A 112 10.39 14.20 -0.17
C VAL A 112 11.47 14.21 -1.25
N ASP A 113 12.32 15.25 -1.21
CA ASP A 113 13.51 15.33 -2.06
C ASP A 113 14.70 14.61 -1.40
N ASP A 114 15.87 14.72 -2.01
CA ASP A 114 17.09 14.06 -1.50
C ASP A 114 17.59 14.62 -0.17
N ASP A 115 17.11 15.81 0.22
CA ASP A 115 17.41 16.40 1.53
C ASP A 115 16.37 16.02 2.58
N GLY A 116 15.36 15.23 2.21
CA GLY A 116 14.29 14.81 3.11
C GLY A 116 13.22 15.88 3.30
N GLU A 117 13.20 16.92 2.47
CA GLU A 117 12.23 17.99 2.59
C GLU A 117 10.95 17.66 1.81
N PRO A 118 9.77 18.02 2.35
CA PRO A 118 8.51 17.79 1.63
C PRO A 118 8.53 18.45 0.26
N THR A 119 8.11 17.69 -0.74
CA THR A 119 8.12 18.10 -2.14
C THR A 119 6.76 17.79 -2.76
N PRO A 120 6.16 18.70 -3.53
CA PRO A 120 4.87 18.45 -4.16
C PRO A 120 4.87 17.17 -4.99
N VAL A 121 3.73 16.47 -4.99
CA VAL A 121 3.58 15.26 -5.79
C VAL A 121 3.73 15.67 -7.27
N PRO A 122 4.64 15.05 -8.03
CA PRO A 122 4.86 15.40 -9.43
C PRO A 122 3.60 15.24 -10.27
N ASP A 123 3.42 16.15 -11.25
CA ASP A 123 2.25 16.14 -12.13
C ASP A 123 2.10 14.82 -12.90
N ASP A 124 3.20 14.20 -13.31
CA ASP A 124 3.17 12.94 -14.03
C ASP A 124 2.71 11.79 -13.14
N ILE A 125 3.02 11.83 -11.84
CA ILE A 125 2.50 10.85 -10.86
C ILE A 125 1.00 11.06 -10.68
N LEU A 126 0.54 12.30 -10.53
CA LEU A 126 -0.89 12.60 -10.43
C LEU A 126 -1.65 12.12 -11.66
N ALA A 127 -1.11 12.35 -12.85
CA ALA A 127 -1.71 11.89 -14.09
C ALA A 127 -1.76 10.36 -14.17
N ALA A 128 -0.73 9.69 -13.68
CA ALA A 128 -0.68 8.23 -13.65
C ALA A 128 -1.71 7.63 -12.68
N ILE A 129 -1.90 8.25 -11.52
CA ILE A 129 -2.93 7.85 -10.56
C ILE A 129 -4.31 8.00 -11.18
N GLU A 130 -4.58 9.15 -11.80
CA GLU A 130 -5.87 9.40 -12.44
C GLU A 130 -6.14 8.39 -13.56
N ALA A 131 -5.13 8.11 -14.37
CA ALA A 131 -5.27 7.15 -15.49
C ALA A 131 -5.57 5.74 -14.97
N PHE A 132 -4.94 5.34 -13.86
CA PHE A 132 -5.13 4.01 -13.30
C PHE A 132 -6.46 3.87 -12.56
N GLN A 133 -6.83 4.87 -11.77
CA GLN A 133 -8.04 4.80 -10.93
C GLN A 133 -9.30 5.31 -11.62
N GLY A 134 -9.16 6.04 -12.71
CA GLY A 134 -10.27 6.68 -13.40
C GLY A 134 -10.70 8.00 -12.78
N GLU A 135 -10.09 8.38 -11.66
CA GLU A 135 -10.38 9.63 -10.97
C GLU A 135 -9.13 10.10 -10.21
N LEU A 136 -9.11 11.38 -9.90
CA LEU A 136 -8.06 11.96 -9.05
C LEU A 136 -8.72 12.52 -7.78
N PRO A 137 -8.60 11.81 -6.65
CA PRO A 137 -9.22 12.25 -5.40
C PRO A 137 -8.56 13.53 -4.89
N THR A 138 -9.35 14.34 -4.20
CA THR A 138 -8.87 15.58 -3.58
C THR A 138 -8.77 15.41 -2.08
N ALA A 139 -7.95 16.27 -1.47
CA ALA A 139 -7.78 16.28 -0.02
C ALA A 139 -9.06 16.77 0.68
#